data_de6507cb5ab28c239c36dcf170f680d0
#
_entry.id   de6507cb5ab28c239c36dcf170f680d0
#
_cell.length_a   1.000
_cell.length_b   1.000
_cell.length_c   1.000
_cell.angle_alpha   90.00
_cell.angle_beta   90.00
_cell.angle_gamma   90.00
#
_symmetry.space_group_name_H-M   'P 1'
#
loop_
_entity.id
_entity.type
_entity.pdbx_description
1 polymer ?
#
loop_
_entity_poly.entity_id
_entity_poly.type
_entity_poly.pdbx_seq_one_letter_code
_entity_poly.pdbx_strand_id
1 'polypeptide(L)'
;MEDKELIEKAMDMAKQLDLARSTNYADTILALVWRVEELQPPEPKSSVWEPKKAEEYWYVDIDGTLDDTEWRDGEEDWNLLIHHNVYKTQVQAEKAAKYQRRYNMVLQAVLNLEPDQVVDWKDMNQAKYVVEFNNKKRRWFYSDRYIVDNLHAPLTNKENVQPLLDYLNAKEKGDE
;
A
#
# COMPACT_ATOMS: atom_id res chain seq x y z
N MET A 1 -15.28 22.68 -1.84
CA MET A 1 -16.55 22.28 -2.45
C MET A 1 -16.29 20.94 -3.08
N GLU A 2 -16.97 19.90 -2.62
CA GLU A 2 -16.76 18.56 -3.12
C GLU A 2 -17.36 18.44 -4.53
N ASP A 3 -16.72 17.69 -5.42
CA ASP A 3 -17.13 17.52 -6.82
C ASP A 3 -18.60 17.11 -6.97
N LYS A 4 -19.10 16.36 -5.99
CA LYS A 4 -20.49 15.90 -5.91
C LYS A 4 -21.48 17.08 -5.75
N GLU A 5 -21.13 18.09 -4.96
CA GLU A 5 -21.94 19.30 -4.77
C GLU A 5 -22.00 20.16 -6.06
N LEU A 6 -20.90 20.16 -6.82
CA LEU A 6 -20.84 20.84 -8.12
C LEU A 6 -21.73 20.16 -9.18
N ILE A 7 -21.71 18.85 -9.22
CA ILE A 7 -22.57 18.06 -10.11
C ILE A 7 -24.05 18.29 -9.81
N GLU A 8 -24.44 18.23 -8.52
CA GLU A 8 -25.82 18.51 -8.11
C GLU A 8 -26.28 19.91 -8.49
N LYS A 9 -25.44 20.94 -8.26
CA LYS A 9 -25.75 22.32 -8.69
C LYS A 9 -25.87 22.46 -10.20
N ALA A 10 -25.02 21.78 -10.97
CA ALA A 10 -25.08 21.79 -12.42
C ALA A 10 -26.38 21.13 -12.94
N MET A 11 -26.79 20.01 -12.34
CA MET A 11 -28.06 19.35 -12.68
C MET A 11 -29.28 20.21 -12.35
N ASP A 12 -29.29 20.89 -11.22
CA ASP A 12 -30.36 21.81 -10.85
C ASP A 12 -30.42 23.02 -11.79
N MET A 13 -29.29 23.55 -12.21
CA MET A 13 -29.22 24.62 -13.21
C MET A 13 -29.78 24.14 -14.56
N ALA A 14 -29.42 22.94 -15.00
CA ALA A 14 -29.97 22.36 -16.24
C ALA A 14 -31.48 22.22 -16.18
N LYS A 15 -32.07 21.78 -15.07
CA LYS A 15 -33.54 21.69 -14.88
C LYS A 15 -34.20 23.08 -14.93
N GLN A 16 -33.57 24.09 -14.31
CA GLN A 16 -34.11 25.46 -14.36
C GLN A 16 -34.09 26.05 -15.78
N LEU A 17 -33.03 25.78 -16.55
CA LEU A 17 -32.92 26.20 -17.95
C LEU A 17 -33.92 25.51 -18.86
N ASP A 18 -34.21 24.25 -18.64
CA ASP A 18 -35.23 23.49 -19.38
C ASP A 18 -36.64 24.07 -19.08
N LEU A 19 -36.95 24.34 -17.81
CA LEU A 19 -38.16 25.03 -17.39
C LEU A 19 -38.32 26.42 -18.02
N ALA A 20 -37.21 27.11 -18.28
CA ALA A 20 -37.18 28.41 -18.94
C ALA A 20 -37.25 28.31 -20.50
N ARG A 21 -37.44 27.12 -21.05
CA ARG A 21 -37.47 26.82 -22.51
C ARG A 21 -36.15 27.13 -23.23
N SER A 22 -35.03 27.06 -22.51
CA SER A 22 -33.68 27.20 -23.07
C SER A 22 -33.03 25.83 -23.30
N THR A 23 -33.71 24.98 -24.06
CA THR A 23 -33.37 23.55 -24.26
C THR A 23 -31.91 23.32 -24.69
N ASN A 24 -31.35 24.14 -25.57
CA ASN A 24 -29.97 23.99 -26.05
C ASN A 24 -28.93 24.11 -24.95
N TYR A 25 -29.16 24.95 -23.96
CA TYR A 25 -28.22 25.12 -22.83
C TYR A 25 -28.36 24.02 -21.79
N ALA A 26 -29.60 23.57 -21.53
CA ALA A 26 -29.88 22.46 -20.65
C ALA A 26 -29.20 21.15 -21.15
N ASP A 27 -29.36 20.85 -22.43
CA ASP A 27 -28.75 19.69 -23.09
C ASP A 27 -27.20 19.77 -23.03
N THR A 28 -26.64 20.95 -23.25
CA THR A 28 -25.19 21.14 -23.16
C THR A 28 -24.67 20.93 -21.74
N ILE A 29 -25.35 21.44 -20.72
CA ILE A 29 -24.96 21.25 -19.31
C ILE A 29 -25.07 19.77 -18.93
N LEU A 30 -26.14 19.09 -19.31
CA LEU A 30 -26.29 17.65 -19.04
C LEU A 30 -25.19 16.81 -19.72
N ALA A 31 -24.85 17.14 -20.97
CA ALA A 31 -23.78 16.47 -21.68
C ALA A 31 -22.42 16.69 -21.00
N LEU A 32 -22.15 17.88 -20.46
CA LEU A 32 -20.95 18.18 -19.70
C LEU A 32 -20.93 17.43 -18.36
N VAL A 33 -22.06 17.36 -17.65
CA VAL A 33 -22.16 16.59 -16.39
C VAL A 33 -21.84 15.12 -16.65
N TRP A 34 -22.45 14.50 -17.68
CA TRP A 34 -22.16 13.10 -18.03
C TRP A 34 -20.70 12.89 -18.42
N ARG A 35 -20.10 13.85 -19.13
CA ARG A 35 -18.69 13.78 -19.50
C ARG A 35 -17.77 13.86 -18.26
N VAL A 36 -18.13 14.66 -17.27
CA VAL A 36 -17.40 14.75 -16.00
C VAL A 36 -17.54 13.45 -15.20
N GLU A 37 -18.74 12.87 -15.15
CA GLU A 37 -18.97 11.57 -14.49
C GLU A 37 -18.21 10.43 -15.18
N GLU A 38 -18.13 10.42 -16.53
CA GLU A 38 -17.33 9.46 -17.29
C GLU A 38 -15.82 9.62 -17.04
N LEU A 39 -15.34 10.85 -16.82
CA LEU A 39 -13.93 11.16 -16.60
C LEU A 39 -13.52 11.04 -15.12
N GLN A 40 -14.49 10.96 -14.21
CA GLN A 40 -14.17 10.62 -12.83
C GLN A 40 -13.58 9.20 -12.82
N PRO A 41 -12.35 9.02 -12.33
CA PRO A 41 -11.86 7.68 -12.10
C PRO A 41 -12.91 6.97 -11.24
N PRO A 42 -13.28 5.71 -11.57
CA PRO A 42 -14.17 4.94 -10.71
C PRO A 42 -13.66 5.12 -9.30
N GLU A 43 -14.56 5.50 -8.39
CA GLU A 43 -14.20 5.62 -6.96
C GLU A 43 -13.34 4.40 -6.66
N PRO A 44 -12.12 4.57 -6.17
CA PRO A 44 -11.31 3.43 -5.82
C PRO A 44 -12.23 2.61 -4.92
N LYS A 45 -12.68 1.46 -5.42
CA LYS A 45 -13.37 0.51 -4.57
C LYS A 45 -12.36 0.25 -3.48
N SER A 46 -12.45 0.99 -2.39
CA SER A 46 -11.69 0.77 -1.19
C SER A 46 -12.06 -0.62 -0.75
N SER A 47 -11.40 -1.59 -1.35
CA SER A 47 -11.59 -2.99 -1.03
C SER A 47 -10.69 -3.38 0.14
N VAL A 48 -10.17 -2.40 0.86
CA VAL A 48 -9.54 -2.68 2.13
C VAL A 48 -10.66 -3.07 3.07
N TRP A 49 -10.70 -4.35 3.39
CA TRP A 49 -11.65 -4.88 4.34
C TRP A 49 -11.34 -4.32 5.72
N GLU A 50 -12.37 -3.82 6.38
CA GLU A 50 -12.34 -3.39 7.75
C GLU A 50 -13.34 -4.23 8.54
N PRO A 51 -12.98 -4.78 9.71
CA PRO A 51 -13.87 -5.60 10.50
C PRO A 51 -15.04 -4.76 11.05
N LYS A 52 -16.21 -5.37 11.13
CA LYS A 52 -17.36 -4.80 11.79
C LYS A 52 -17.43 -5.32 13.23
N LYS A 53 -18.18 -4.63 14.08
CA LYS A 53 -18.41 -5.06 15.46
C LYS A 53 -18.88 -6.53 15.51
N ALA A 54 -18.24 -7.31 16.36
CA ALA A 54 -18.46 -8.75 16.53
C ALA A 54 -18.03 -9.61 15.30
N GLU A 55 -17.24 -9.06 14.36
CA GLU A 55 -16.64 -9.84 13.28
C GLU A 55 -15.26 -10.35 13.70
N GLU A 56 -15.00 -11.62 13.49
CA GLU A 56 -13.69 -12.21 13.75
C GLU A 56 -12.66 -11.73 12.73
N TYR A 57 -11.44 -11.47 13.20
CA TYR A 57 -10.30 -11.12 12.37
C TYR A 57 -9.01 -11.76 12.88
N TRP A 58 -8.04 -11.88 11.98
CA TRP A 58 -6.70 -12.40 12.24
C TRP A 58 -5.70 -11.26 12.30
N TYR A 59 -4.66 -11.41 13.11
CA TYR A 59 -3.54 -10.49 13.17
C TYR A 59 -2.22 -11.26 13.38
N VAL A 60 -1.11 -10.56 13.17
CA VAL A 60 0.24 -11.08 13.41
C VAL A 60 0.74 -10.46 14.71
N ASP A 61 1.06 -11.27 15.68
CA ASP A 61 1.59 -10.81 16.95
C ASP A 61 3.05 -10.35 16.81
N ILE A 62 3.57 -9.68 17.84
CA ILE A 62 4.92 -9.11 17.87
C ILE A 62 6.03 -10.16 17.67
N ASP A 63 5.81 -11.38 18.08
CA ASP A 63 6.72 -12.52 17.87
C ASP A 63 6.57 -13.18 16.50
N GLY A 64 5.60 -12.71 15.68
CA GLY A 64 5.31 -13.23 14.36
C GLY A 64 4.36 -14.44 14.36
N THR A 65 3.79 -14.80 15.51
CA THR A 65 2.71 -15.79 15.59
C THR A 65 1.40 -15.19 15.07
N LEU A 66 0.47 -16.06 14.70
CA LEU A 66 -0.86 -15.66 14.26
C LEU A 66 -1.83 -15.86 15.39
N ASP A 67 -2.69 -14.89 15.59
CA ASP A 67 -3.79 -14.99 16.52
C ASP A 67 -5.05 -14.42 15.90
N ASP A 68 -6.20 -14.77 16.47
CA ASP A 68 -7.49 -14.28 16.04
C ASP A 68 -8.29 -13.74 17.23
N THR A 69 -9.12 -12.75 16.96
CA THR A 69 -10.01 -12.15 17.96
C THR A 69 -11.23 -11.55 17.28
N GLU A 70 -12.20 -11.15 18.12
CA GLU A 70 -13.42 -10.48 17.69
C GLU A 70 -13.26 -8.96 17.79
N TRP A 71 -13.68 -8.24 16.76
CA TRP A 71 -13.67 -6.77 16.75
C TRP A 71 -14.63 -6.21 17.81
N ARG A 72 -14.10 -5.57 18.82
CA ARG A 72 -14.84 -4.98 19.95
C ARG A 72 -14.90 -3.46 19.90
N ASP A 73 -14.30 -2.86 18.88
CA ASP A 73 -14.19 -1.41 18.75
C ASP A 73 -13.35 -0.77 19.89
N GLY A 74 -12.42 -1.55 20.42
CA GLY A 74 -11.51 -1.16 21.49
C GLY A 74 -10.22 -0.51 20.98
N GLU A 75 -9.43 0.04 21.90
CA GLU A 75 -8.15 0.68 21.58
C GLU A 75 -7.17 -0.28 20.89
N GLU A 76 -7.14 -1.54 21.31
CA GLU A 76 -6.28 -2.57 20.72
C GLU A 76 -6.66 -2.84 19.27
N ASP A 77 -7.95 -2.98 18.97
CA ASP A 77 -8.46 -3.18 17.62
C ASP A 77 -8.06 -2.03 16.68
N TRP A 78 -8.25 -0.79 17.15
CA TRP A 78 -7.89 0.40 16.40
C TRP A 78 -6.38 0.50 16.18
N ASN A 79 -5.56 0.13 17.15
CA ASN A 79 -4.12 0.09 17.00
C ASN A 79 -3.70 -0.91 15.92
N LEU A 80 -4.27 -2.12 15.92
CA LEU A 80 -4.00 -3.12 14.90
C LEU A 80 -4.42 -2.65 13.51
N LEU A 81 -5.57 -1.99 13.39
CA LEU A 81 -6.07 -1.46 12.12
C LEU A 81 -5.19 -0.34 11.58
N ILE A 82 -4.80 0.63 12.42
CA ILE A 82 -3.91 1.75 12.04
C ILE A 82 -2.55 1.23 11.56
N HIS A 83 -2.06 0.16 12.17
CA HIS A 83 -0.82 -0.49 11.74
C HIS A 83 -1.00 -1.49 10.59
N HIS A 84 -2.19 -1.53 9.98
CA HIS A 84 -2.51 -2.42 8.86
C HIS A 84 -2.29 -3.91 9.18
N ASN A 85 -2.51 -4.29 10.45
CA ASN A 85 -2.29 -5.65 10.95
C ASN A 85 -3.63 -6.37 11.27
N VAL A 86 -4.62 -6.19 10.40
CA VAL A 86 -5.95 -6.79 10.52
C VAL A 86 -6.28 -7.51 9.21
N TYR A 87 -6.57 -8.81 9.31
CA TYR A 87 -6.77 -9.68 8.15
C TYR A 87 -8.09 -10.45 8.28
N LYS A 88 -8.83 -10.54 7.19
CA LYS A 88 -10.11 -11.25 7.16
C LYS A 88 -9.96 -12.76 7.30
N THR A 89 -8.83 -13.32 6.92
CA THR A 89 -8.59 -14.77 6.93
C THR A 89 -7.20 -15.10 7.43
N GLN A 90 -7.05 -16.25 8.06
CA GLN A 90 -5.76 -16.79 8.49
C GLN A 90 -4.74 -16.82 7.35
N VAL A 91 -5.15 -17.22 6.16
CA VAL A 91 -4.25 -17.29 4.98
C VAL A 91 -3.69 -15.91 4.61
N GLN A 92 -4.49 -14.84 4.79
CA GLN A 92 -4.00 -13.48 4.56
C GLN A 92 -2.98 -13.07 5.64
N ALA A 93 -3.26 -13.37 6.91
CA ALA A 93 -2.35 -13.12 8.02
C ALA A 93 -1.03 -13.91 7.87
N GLU A 94 -1.08 -15.19 7.50
CA GLU A 94 0.11 -16.02 7.21
C GLU A 94 1.00 -15.39 6.11
N LYS A 95 0.38 -14.93 5.03
CA LYS A 95 1.11 -14.23 3.96
C LYS A 95 1.76 -12.94 4.48
N ALA A 96 1.02 -12.14 5.24
CA ALA A 96 1.51 -10.89 5.80
C ALA A 96 2.67 -11.14 6.77
N ALA A 97 2.55 -12.09 7.70
CA ALA A 97 3.61 -12.50 8.61
C ALA A 97 4.90 -12.89 7.87
N LYS A 98 4.75 -13.67 6.79
CA LYS A 98 5.90 -14.05 5.96
C LYS A 98 6.57 -12.86 5.28
N TYR A 99 5.79 -11.91 4.74
CA TYR A 99 6.34 -10.69 4.13
C TYR A 99 7.01 -9.81 5.17
N GLN A 100 6.38 -9.60 6.31
CA GLN A 100 6.92 -8.78 7.40
C GLN A 100 8.23 -9.35 7.94
N ARG A 101 8.32 -10.68 8.15
CA ARG A 101 9.56 -11.35 8.56
C ARG A 101 10.69 -11.12 7.56
N ARG A 102 10.41 -11.27 6.26
CA ARG A 102 11.40 -11.00 5.21
C ARG A 102 11.83 -9.54 5.19
N TYR A 103 10.89 -8.62 5.28
CA TYR A 103 11.19 -7.19 5.34
C TYR A 103 12.08 -6.84 6.53
N ASN A 104 11.72 -7.31 7.71
CA ASN A 104 12.50 -7.07 8.94
C ASN A 104 13.90 -7.66 8.85
N MET A 105 14.04 -8.85 8.26
CA MET A 105 15.34 -9.48 8.02
C MET A 105 16.23 -8.65 7.10
N VAL A 106 15.67 -8.13 6.00
CA VAL A 106 16.39 -7.23 5.08
C VAL A 106 16.77 -5.94 5.78
N LEU A 107 15.83 -5.28 6.45
CA LEU A 107 16.06 -4.03 7.16
C LEU A 107 17.18 -4.18 8.21
N GLN A 108 17.12 -5.20 9.03
CA GLN A 108 18.14 -5.49 10.03
C GLN A 108 19.53 -5.71 9.41
N ALA A 109 19.58 -6.48 8.32
CA ALA A 109 20.84 -6.75 7.64
C ALA A 109 21.42 -5.49 6.99
N VAL A 110 20.59 -4.63 6.38
CA VAL A 110 21.01 -3.35 5.82
C VAL A 110 21.55 -2.42 6.90
N LEU A 111 20.84 -2.27 8.03
CA LEU A 111 21.28 -1.44 9.14
C LEU A 111 22.59 -1.94 9.79
N ASN A 112 22.84 -3.25 9.77
CA ASN A 112 24.09 -3.82 10.24
C ASN A 112 25.27 -3.55 9.28
N LEU A 113 25.01 -3.51 7.98
CA LEU A 113 26.05 -3.26 6.96
C LEU A 113 26.31 -1.77 6.76
N GLU A 114 25.31 -0.95 6.90
CA GLU A 114 25.37 0.50 6.70
C GLU A 114 24.63 1.25 7.83
N PRO A 115 25.15 1.21 9.08
CA PRO A 115 24.46 1.77 10.25
C PRO A 115 24.24 3.28 10.16
N ASP A 116 25.14 3.99 9.50
CA ASP A 116 25.12 5.46 9.40
C ASP A 116 24.61 5.95 8.05
N GLN A 117 23.99 5.07 7.25
CA GLN A 117 23.51 5.47 5.93
C GLN A 117 22.42 6.53 6.02
N VAL A 118 22.51 7.51 5.12
CA VAL A 118 21.46 8.48 4.88
C VAL A 118 20.95 8.31 3.45
N VAL A 119 19.70 7.89 3.32
CA VAL A 119 19.06 7.75 2.02
C VAL A 119 18.32 9.02 1.68
N ASP A 120 18.81 9.76 0.70
CA ASP A 120 18.08 10.88 0.11
C ASP A 120 17.24 10.40 -1.08
N TRP A 121 15.95 10.25 -0.86
CA TRP A 121 15.01 9.81 -1.89
C TRP A 121 14.81 10.82 -3.01
N LYS A 122 15.20 12.07 -2.81
CA LYS A 122 15.11 13.15 -3.80
C LYS A 122 16.38 13.26 -4.64
N ASP A 123 17.50 12.76 -4.15
CA ASP A 123 18.76 12.77 -4.90
C ASP A 123 18.75 11.67 -5.96
N MET A 124 18.59 12.10 -7.20
CA MET A 124 18.61 11.23 -8.39
C MET A 124 20.01 10.67 -8.70
N ASN A 125 21.08 11.25 -8.13
CA ASN A 125 22.44 10.80 -8.34
C ASN A 125 22.92 9.80 -7.28
N GLN A 126 22.20 9.71 -6.15
CA GLN A 126 22.50 8.69 -5.14
C GLN A 126 22.03 7.33 -5.63
N ALA A 127 22.95 6.42 -5.88
CA ALA A 127 22.63 5.04 -6.21
C ALA A 127 21.94 4.34 -5.01
N LYS A 128 20.87 3.63 -5.29
CA LYS A 128 20.09 2.89 -4.28
C LYS A 128 19.97 1.43 -4.75
N TYR A 129 20.59 0.53 -4.01
CA TYR A 129 20.61 -0.90 -4.33
C TYR A 129 19.53 -1.59 -3.52
N VAL A 130 18.47 -2.01 -4.18
CA VAL A 130 17.32 -2.68 -3.55
C VAL A 130 17.44 -4.17 -3.73
N VAL A 131 17.20 -4.93 -2.67
CA VAL A 131 17.13 -6.39 -2.73
C VAL A 131 15.69 -6.84 -2.79
N GLU A 132 15.43 -7.81 -3.66
CA GLU A 132 14.12 -8.37 -3.92
C GLU A 132 14.17 -9.90 -3.85
N PHE A 133 13.07 -10.52 -3.42
CA PHE A 133 12.96 -11.96 -3.38
C PHE A 133 12.23 -12.50 -4.62
N ASN A 134 12.89 -13.35 -5.38
CA ASN A 134 12.28 -14.04 -6.51
C ASN A 134 11.60 -15.33 -6.06
N ASN A 135 10.27 -15.31 -5.97
CA ASN A 135 9.47 -16.46 -5.51
C ASN A 135 9.61 -17.70 -6.41
N LYS A 136 9.81 -17.52 -7.73
CA LYS A 136 10.02 -18.64 -8.66
C LYS A 136 11.36 -19.34 -8.45
N LYS A 137 12.42 -18.56 -8.24
CA LYS A 137 13.79 -19.04 -8.07
C LYS A 137 14.14 -19.29 -6.61
N ARG A 138 13.25 -18.91 -5.69
CA ARG A 138 13.43 -18.99 -4.23
C ARG A 138 14.77 -18.42 -3.78
N ARG A 139 15.13 -17.25 -4.31
CA ARG A 139 16.39 -16.58 -4.00
C ARG A 139 16.26 -15.08 -4.02
N TRP A 140 17.10 -14.43 -3.24
CA TRP A 140 17.29 -12.99 -3.24
C TRP A 140 18.18 -12.57 -4.41
N PHE A 141 17.88 -11.41 -4.98
CA PHE A 141 18.67 -10.75 -6.01
C PHE A 141 18.59 -9.25 -5.78
N TYR A 142 19.46 -8.47 -6.42
CA TYR A 142 19.39 -7.02 -6.34
C TYR A 142 19.03 -6.40 -7.68
N SER A 143 18.51 -5.18 -7.61
CA SER A 143 18.31 -4.31 -8.75
C SER A 143 18.83 -2.91 -8.44
N ASP A 144 19.46 -2.28 -9.43
CA ASP A 144 19.87 -0.89 -9.35
C ASP A 144 18.64 -0.03 -9.63
N ARG A 145 18.28 0.84 -8.70
CA ARG A 145 17.19 1.79 -8.91
C ARG A 145 17.63 3.18 -8.49
N TYR A 146 17.36 4.14 -9.34
CA TYR A 146 17.60 5.56 -9.05
C TYR A 146 16.39 6.23 -8.44
N ILE A 147 15.20 5.68 -8.67
CA ILE A 147 13.95 6.14 -8.08
C ILE A 147 13.32 4.95 -7.39
N VAL A 148 13.16 5.03 -6.10
CA VAL A 148 12.54 3.96 -5.31
C VAL A 148 11.49 4.58 -4.42
N ASP A 149 10.37 3.91 -4.32
CA ASP A 149 9.39 4.19 -3.28
C ASP A 149 10.00 3.93 -1.89
N ASN A 150 9.45 4.58 -0.89
CA ASN A 150 9.93 4.49 0.50
C ASN A 150 9.67 3.12 1.16
N LEU A 151 9.27 2.10 0.40
CA LEU A 151 8.87 0.78 0.91
C LEU A 151 10.04 -0.21 1.05
N HIS A 152 11.24 0.18 0.63
CA HIS A 152 12.41 -0.69 0.65
C HIS A 152 13.51 -0.12 1.53
N ALA A 153 14.31 -0.99 2.13
CA ALA A 153 15.54 -0.62 2.81
C ALA A 153 16.71 -0.78 1.82
N PRO A 154 17.12 0.27 1.11
CA PRO A 154 18.18 0.17 0.13
C PRO A 154 19.55 0.22 0.78
N LEU A 155 20.55 -0.38 0.16
CA LEU A 155 21.96 -0.07 0.40
C LEU A 155 22.38 1.15 -0.45
N THR A 156 23.29 1.94 0.07
CA THR A 156 23.92 3.05 -0.66
C THR A 156 25.32 2.70 -1.18
N ASN A 157 25.95 1.68 -0.60
CA ASN A 157 27.25 1.17 -1.04
C ASN A 157 27.09 -0.16 -1.80
N LYS A 158 27.54 -0.17 -3.06
CA LYS A 158 27.52 -1.35 -3.92
C LYS A 158 28.29 -2.54 -3.38
N GLU A 159 29.35 -2.30 -2.63
CA GLU A 159 30.21 -3.36 -2.06
C GLU A 159 29.45 -4.19 -1.02
N ASN A 160 28.44 -3.64 -0.37
CA ASN A 160 27.60 -4.32 0.60
C ASN A 160 26.49 -5.19 -0.01
N VAL A 161 26.26 -5.08 -1.33
CA VAL A 161 25.18 -5.83 -2.02
C VAL A 161 25.42 -7.34 -1.96
N GLN A 162 26.64 -7.79 -2.31
CA GLN A 162 26.94 -9.22 -2.33
C GLN A 162 26.92 -9.84 -0.93
N PRO A 163 27.55 -9.25 0.11
CA PRO A 163 27.44 -9.70 1.48
C PRO A 163 25.97 -9.82 1.96
N LEU A 164 25.12 -8.84 1.63
CA LEU A 164 23.70 -8.90 1.96
C LEU A 164 23.01 -10.08 1.28
N LEU A 165 23.23 -10.28 -0.01
CA LEU A 165 22.62 -11.38 -0.75
C LEU A 165 23.06 -12.75 -0.22
N ASP A 166 24.32 -12.92 0.12
CA ASP A 166 24.86 -14.16 0.67
C ASP A 166 24.20 -14.47 2.02
N TYR A 167 24.08 -13.47 2.90
CA TYR A 167 23.37 -13.60 4.17
C TYR A 167 21.91 -14.01 4.00
N LEU A 168 21.17 -13.27 3.16
CA LEU A 168 19.73 -13.51 2.95
C LEU A 168 19.47 -14.88 2.30
N ASN A 169 20.28 -15.28 1.32
CA ASN A 169 20.15 -16.57 0.66
C ASN A 169 20.53 -17.75 1.58
N ALA A 170 21.46 -17.54 2.53
CA ALA A 170 21.77 -18.54 3.53
C ALA A 170 20.63 -18.76 4.53
N LYS A 171 19.98 -17.66 4.97
CA LYS A 171 18.81 -17.72 5.87
C LYS A 171 17.61 -18.40 5.23
N GLU A 172 17.30 -18.08 3.98
CA GLU A 172 16.16 -18.69 3.28
C GLU A 172 16.32 -20.22 3.10
N LYS A 173 17.55 -20.73 3.02
CA LYS A 173 17.82 -22.18 2.97
C LYS A 173 17.70 -22.88 4.33
N GLY A 174 17.89 -22.16 5.42
CA GLY A 174 17.80 -22.68 6.77
C GLY A 174 16.36 -22.78 7.30
N ASP A 175 15.41 -22.12 6.66
CA ASP A 175 13.99 -22.13 7.02
C ASP A 175 13.20 -23.25 6.27
N GLU A 176 13.85 -24.15 5.54
CA GLU A 176 13.30 -25.38 4.92
C GLU A 176 13.44 -26.58 5.85
#